data_fb4ed8ca83fd638e0eb2708d828c43f8
#
_entry.id   fb4ed8ca83fd638e0eb2708d828c43f8
#
_cell.length_a   1.000
_cell.length_b   1.000
_cell.length_c   1.000
_cell.angle_alpha   90.00
_cell.angle_beta   90.00
_cell.angle_gamma   90.00
#
_symmetry.space_group_name_H-M   'P 1'
#
loop_
_entity.id
_entity.type
_entity.pdbx_description
1 polymer ?
#
loop_
_entity_poly.entity_id
_entity_poly.type
_entity_poly.pdbx_seq_one_letter_code
_entity_poly.pdbx_strand_id
1 'polypeptide(L)'
;MNTDASRLRWRCRRGMRELDQLLGWYLDTRYAGSDDAAKAAFSTLLDQQDPELWDWLMGRTPCEFLPWRRIVDEIRTRDHI
;
A
#
# COMPACT_ATOMS: atom_id res chain seq x y z
N MET A 1 -18.45 13.08 -0.09
CA MET A 1 -17.21 13.20 -0.87
C MET A 1 -16.03 12.64 -0.07
N ASN A 2 -15.19 11.87 -0.71
CA ASN A 2 -14.12 11.18 -0.01
C ASN A 2 -12.78 11.87 -0.27
N THR A 3 -12.52 12.95 0.47
CA THR A 3 -11.27 13.70 0.32
C THR A 3 -10.06 12.89 0.76
N ASP A 4 -10.26 11.96 1.72
CA ASP A 4 -9.15 11.12 2.19
C ASP A 4 -8.67 10.17 1.11
N ALA A 5 -9.60 9.58 0.35
CA ALA A 5 -9.23 8.70 -0.75
C ALA A 5 -8.49 9.46 -1.83
N SER A 6 -8.91 10.70 -2.12
CA SER A 6 -8.24 11.53 -3.12
C SER A 6 -6.82 11.87 -2.70
N ARG A 7 -6.61 12.21 -1.42
CA ARG A 7 -5.28 12.49 -0.89
C ARG A 7 -4.40 11.26 -0.93
N LEU A 8 -4.94 10.11 -0.56
CA LEU A 8 -4.21 8.86 -0.59
C LEU A 8 -3.81 8.49 -2.01
N ARG A 9 -4.69 8.72 -2.98
CA ARG A 9 -4.37 8.46 -4.38
C ARG A 9 -3.18 9.28 -4.83
N TRP A 10 -3.12 10.54 -4.43
CA TRP A 10 -1.97 11.38 -4.71
C TRP A 10 -0.70 10.81 -4.09
N ARG A 11 -0.79 10.34 -2.86
CA ARG A 11 0.37 9.80 -2.15
C ARG A 11 0.82 8.46 -2.72
N CYS A 12 -0.03 7.78 -3.50
CA CYS A 12 0.36 6.56 -4.19
C CYS A 12 1.21 6.85 -5.43
N ARG A 13 1.26 8.09 -5.89
CA ARG A 13 2.06 8.48 -7.04
C ARG A 13 3.46 8.81 -6.57
N ARG A 14 4.37 7.87 -6.76
CA ARG A 14 5.72 7.97 -6.23
C ARG A 14 6.76 8.20 -7.30
N GLY A 15 6.37 8.15 -8.60
CA GLY A 15 7.32 8.28 -9.68
C GLY A 15 7.90 6.96 -10.17
N MET A 16 7.59 5.87 -9.50
CA MET A 16 7.89 4.52 -9.97
C MET A 16 6.61 3.88 -10.46
N ARG A 17 6.52 3.62 -11.74
CA ARG A 17 5.28 3.15 -12.36
C ARG A 17 4.71 1.90 -11.69
N GLU A 18 5.56 0.89 -11.49
CA GLU A 18 5.11 -0.36 -10.88
C GLU A 18 4.67 -0.14 -9.43
N LEU A 19 5.41 0.65 -8.69
CA LEU A 19 5.06 0.94 -7.30
C LEU A 19 3.74 1.70 -7.24
N ASP A 20 3.56 2.68 -8.13
CA ASP A 20 2.32 3.45 -8.21
C ASP A 20 1.13 2.53 -8.49
N GLN A 21 1.30 1.58 -9.39
CA GLN A 21 0.25 0.63 -9.74
C GLN A 21 -0.09 -0.29 -8.57
N LEU A 22 0.91 -0.78 -7.86
CA LEU A 22 0.69 -1.68 -6.72
C LEU A 22 -0.07 -0.98 -5.59
N LEU A 23 0.37 0.22 -5.23
CA LEU A 23 -0.29 0.97 -4.18
C LEU A 23 -1.68 1.42 -4.60
N GLY A 24 -1.83 1.83 -5.86
CA GLY A 24 -3.13 2.21 -6.41
C GLY A 24 -4.11 1.03 -6.42
N TRP A 25 -3.62 -0.16 -6.73
CA TRP A 25 -4.45 -1.36 -6.69
C TRP A 25 -5.03 -1.58 -5.30
N TYR A 26 -4.20 -1.45 -4.27
CA TYR A 26 -4.69 -1.61 -2.89
C TYR A 26 -5.75 -0.57 -2.56
N LEU A 27 -5.48 0.68 -2.91
CA LEU A 27 -6.43 1.75 -2.66
C LEU A 27 -7.77 1.50 -3.36
N ASP A 28 -7.73 1.02 -4.59
CA ASP A 28 -8.94 0.83 -5.39
C ASP A 28 -9.73 -0.40 -4.98
N THR A 29 -9.06 -1.45 -4.52
CA THR A 29 -9.72 -2.75 -4.32
C THR A 29 -9.89 -3.16 -2.87
N ARG A 30 -9.00 -2.73 -1.99
CA ARG A 30 -8.98 -3.21 -0.60
C ARG A 30 -9.26 -2.13 0.43
N TYR A 31 -8.83 -0.91 0.16
CA TYR A 31 -8.87 0.15 1.17
C TYR A 31 -10.27 0.40 1.70
N ALA A 32 -11.25 0.54 0.82
CA ALA A 32 -12.61 0.89 1.23
C ALA A 32 -13.24 -0.18 2.11
N GLY A 33 -12.89 -1.45 1.88
CA GLY A 33 -13.42 -2.56 2.69
C GLY A 33 -12.59 -2.89 3.92
N SER A 34 -11.51 -2.15 4.16
CA SER A 34 -10.63 -2.38 5.30
C SER A 34 -11.19 -1.74 6.56
N ASP A 35 -10.78 -2.27 7.72
CA ASP A 35 -11.14 -1.64 8.98
C ASP A 35 -10.29 -0.39 9.23
N ASP A 36 -10.62 0.33 10.30
CA ASP A 36 -9.93 1.60 10.60
C ASP A 36 -8.45 1.41 10.87
N ALA A 37 -8.08 0.30 11.50
CA ALA A 37 -6.68 0.02 11.78
C ALA A 37 -5.89 -0.20 10.48
N ALA A 38 -6.47 -0.93 9.53
CA ALA A 38 -5.83 -1.17 8.25
C ALA A 38 -5.73 0.12 7.43
N LYS A 39 -6.77 0.95 7.47
CA LYS A 39 -6.75 2.24 6.78
C LYS A 39 -5.67 3.15 7.33
N ALA A 40 -5.53 3.20 8.65
CA ALA A 40 -4.48 3.99 9.30
C ALA A 40 -3.11 3.44 8.93
N ALA A 41 -2.96 2.11 8.91
CA ALA A 41 -1.70 1.48 8.54
C ALA A 41 -1.31 1.82 7.10
N PHE A 42 -2.25 1.81 6.17
CA PHE A 42 -1.96 2.17 4.79
C PHE A 42 -1.47 3.61 4.69
N SER A 43 -2.11 4.52 5.42
CA SER A 43 -1.70 5.91 5.43
C SER A 43 -0.25 6.08 5.91
N THR A 44 0.12 5.41 7.00
CA THR A 44 1.49 5.50 7.52
C THR A 44 2.48 4.74 6.64
N LEU A 45 2.05 3.67 5.99
CA LEU A 45 2.89 2.96 5.04
C LEU A 45 3.32 3.87 3.90
N LEU A 46 2.41 4.71 3.42
CA LEU A 46 2.72 5.66 2.36
C LEU A 46 3.71 6.75 2.78
N ASP A 47 3.99 6.89 4.07
CA ASP A 47 5.04 7.80 4.55
C ASP A 47 6.44 7.22 4.39
N GLN A 48 6.55 5.94 4.09
CA GLN A 48 7.85 5.29 3.94
C GLN A 48 8.47 5.64 2.59
N GLN A 49 9.79 5.49 2.50
CA GLN A 49 10.51 5.84 1.27
C GLN A 49 10.33 4.76 0.21
N ASP A 50 10.41 5.18 -1.05
CA ASP A 50 10.18 4.29 -2.18
C ASP A 50 11.08 3.05 -2.19
N PRO A 51 12.40 3.14 -1.91
CA PRO A 51 13.23 1.94 -1.89
C PRO A 51 12.78 0.92 -0.86
N GLU A 52 12.33 1.36 0.30
CA GLU A 52 11.85 0.46 1.34
C GLU A 52 10.56 -0.23 0.90
N LEU A 53 9.61 0.57 0.40
CA LEU A 53 8.35 0.02 -0.09
C LEU A 53 8.58 -1.00 -1.20
N TRP A 54 9.47 -0.68 -2.11
CA TRP A 54 9.78 -1.54 -3.23
C TRP A 54 10.38 -2.86 -2.77
N ASP A 55 11.33 -2.81 -1.83
CA ASP A 55 11.96 -4.02 -1.31
C ASP A 55 10.95 -4.92 -0.61
N TRP A 56 10.04 -4.36 0.16
CA TRP A 56 9.00 -5.14 0.82
C TRP A 56 8.07 -5.77 -0.20
N LEU A 57 7.63 -4.99 -1.19
CA LEU A 57 6.67 -5.48 -2.19
C LEU A 57 7.29 -6.51 -3.12
N MET A 58 8.58 -6.43 -3.35
CA MET A 58 9.29 -7.43 -4.15
C MET A 58 9.76 -8.63 -3.36
N GLY A 59 9.58 -8.59 -2.05
CA GLY A 59 9.99 -9.69 -1.19
C GLY A 59 11.48 -9.78 -0.94
N ARG A 60 12.20 -8.69 -1.18
CA ARG A 60 13.66 -8.67 -0.96
C ARG A 60 14.02 -8.58 0.51
N THR A 61 13.23 -7.81 1.26
CA THR A 61 13.38 -7.72 2.71
C THR A 61 12.01 -7.88 3.35
N PRO A 62 11.95 -8.49 4.54
CA PRO A 62 10.67 -8.63 5.23
C PRO A 62 10.24 -7.30 5.85
N CYS A 63 8.94 -7.02 5.78
CA CYS A 63 8.37 -5.89 6.50
C CYS A 63 8.05 -6.39 7.92
N GLU A 64 8.73 -5.83 8.91
CA GLU A 64 8.61 -6.34 10.29
C GLU A 64 7.45 -5.70 11.05
N PHE A 65 6.97 -4.57 10.60
CA PHE A 65 5.83 -3.93 11.25
C PHE A 65 4.55 -4.61 10.79
N LEU A 66 3.91 -5.34 11.66
CA LEU A 66 2.81 -6.23 11.31
C LEU A 66 1.65 -5.54 10.56
N PRO A 67 1.19 -4.35 10.95
CA PRO A 67 0.10 -3.71 10.21
C PRO A 67 0.45 -3.43 8.74
N TRP A 68 1.69 -3.04 8.46
CA TRP A 68 2.15 -2.84 7.07
C TRP A 68 2.36 -4.17 6.36
N ARG A 69 2.85 -5.16 7.09
CA ARG A 69 3.11 -6.48 6.53
C ARG A 69 1.85 -7.10 5.95
N ARG A 70 0.73 -6.93 6.62
CA ARG A 70 -0.55 -7.44 6.12
C ARG A 70 -0.92 -6.80 4.78
N ILE A 71 -0.70 -5.49 4.66
CA ILE A 71 -0.97 -4.77 3.40
C ILE A 71 -0.01 -5.24 2.32
N VAL A 72 1.26 -5.33 2.64
CA VAL A 72 2.29 -5.81 1.70
C VAL A 72 1.94 -7.21 1.21
N ASP A 73 1.54 -8.09 2.11
CA ASP A 73 1.18 -9.47 1.74
C ASP A 73 -0.04 -9.50 0.83
N GLU A 74 -1.05 -8.67 1.08
CA GLU A 74 -2.22 -8.59 0.21
C GLU A 74 -1.83 -8.14 -1.20
N ILE A 75 -0.98 -7.14 -1.30
CA ILE A 75 -0.53 -6.66 -2.60
C ILE A 75 0.29 -7.73 -3.32
N ARG A 76 1.17 -8.42 -2.61
CA ARG A 76 2.02 -9.43 -3.22
C ARG A 76 1.23 -10.65 -3.70
N THR A 77 0.11 -10.93 -3.07
CA THR A 77 -0.70 -12.10 -3.44
C THR A 77 -1.82 -11.77 -4.43
N ARG A 78 -1.92 -10.53 -4.87
CA ARG A 78 -3.02 -10.10 -5.73
C ARG A 78 -3.14 -10.89 -7.04
N ASP A 79 -2.02 -11.34 -7.55
CA ASP A 79 -2.00 -12.07 -8.82
C ASP A 79 -2.46 -13.52 -8.68
N HIS A 80 -2.71 -13.96 -7.46
CA HIS A 80 -3.19 -15.31 -7.19
C HIS A 80 -4.71 -15.37 -7.11
N ILE A 81 -5.37 -14.27 -7.37
CA ILE A 81 -6.82 -14.17 -7.32
C ILE A 81 -7.44 -14.63 -8.63
#